data_43524ee9210574ddfa646010fd07a724
#
_entry.id   43524ee9210574ddfa646010fd07a724
#
_cell.length_a   1.000
_cell.length_b   1.000
_cell.length_c   1.000
_cell.angle_alpha   90.00
_cell.angle_beta   90.00
_cell.angle_gamma   90.00
#
_symmetry.space_group_name_H-M   'P 1'
#
loop_
_entity.id
_entity.type
_entity.pdbx_description
1 polymer ?
#
loop_
_entity_poly.entity_id
_entity_poly.type
_entity_poly.pdbx_seq_one_letter_code
_entity_poly.pdbx_strand_id
1 'polypeptide(L)'
;TGTGTGVTVKRVDKNGTPVTATYTPTVTPVTPTATPAESEAPQGVVQTGTVTFTEGDPVAPIDKDTITLLDENGQPAESVVAKSPEGKEIGTFTVDKETGVVTFTPTDKSYSGEVVPVKVQAKDANGTAVETTYTPKITPVVPTAEPATSTDIQGATQTGKPTFTEGNPAVPMDDDVPATFEDGSTTKTI
;
A
#
# COMPACT_ATOMS: atom_id res chain seq x y z
N THR A 1 19.47 -0.98 26.98
CA THR A 1 19.13 -2.33 27.47
C THR A 1 20.35 -3.01 28.05
N GLY A 2 20.16 -3.88 29.06
CA GLY A 2 21.22 -4.59 29.76
C GLY A 2 21.18 -4.38 31.28
N THR A 3 22.16 -4.95 31.98
CA THR A 3 22.28 -4.84 33.42
C THR A 3 23.03 -3.57 33.81
N GLY A 4 22.43 -2.72 34.63
CA GLY A 4 23.02 -1.51 35.15
C GLY A 4 24.12 -1.80 36.24
N THR A 5 24.91 -0.78 36.54
CA THR A 5 25.86 -0.88 37.66
C THR A 5 25.09 -0.96 38.98
N GLY A 6 25.49 -1.94 39.81
CA GLY A 6 24.89 -2.14 41.12
C GLY A 6 25.17 -0.97 42.07
N VAL A 7 24.14 -0.56 42.83
CA VAL A 7 24.26 0.46 43.88
C VAL A 7 24.22 -0.24 45.22
N THR A 8 25.29 -0.10 46.03
CA THR A 8 25.33 -0.69 47.36
C THR A 8 24.75 0.25 48.40
N VAL A 9 23.73 -0.25 49.12
CA VAL A 9 23.07 0.46 50.21
C VAL A 9 23.57 -0.11 51.53
N LYS A 10 23.92 0.77 52.48
CA LYS A 10 24.42 0.43 53.83
C LYS A 10 23.38 0.81 54.87
N ARG A 11 23.20 -0.02 55.85
CA ARG A 11 22.47 0.25 57.09
C ARG A 11 23.23 -0.22 58.29
N VAL A 12 23.00 0.36 59.45
CA VAL A 12 23.61 -0.04 60.72
C VAL A 12 22.52 -0.45 61.73
N ASP A 13 22.81 -1.41 62.56
CA ASP A 13 21.97 -1.82 63.70
C ASP A 13 22.12 -0.84 64.87
N LYS A 14 21.42 -1.10 65.99
CA LYS A 14 21.49 -0.27 67.22
C LYS A 14 22.86 -0.31 67.91
N ASN A 15 23.66 -1.34 67.60
CA ASN A 15 25.01 -1.50 68.14
C ASN A 15 26.10 -0.85 67.24
N GLY A 16 25.67 -0.24 66.13
CA GLY A 16 26.55 0.40 65.15
C GLY A 16 27.17 -0.59 64.15
N THR A 17 26.73 -1.83 64.10
CA THR A 17 27.19 -2.86 63.14
C THR A 17 26.64 -2.60 61.77
N PRO A 18 27.48 -2.41 60.72
CA PRO A 18 26.99 -2.16 59.37
C PRO A 18 26.57 -3.44 58.64
N VAL A 19 25.54 -3.36 57.82
CA VAL A 19 25.18 -4.36 56.80
C VAL A 19 24.97 -3.66 55.49
N THR A 20 25.37 -4.27 54.41
CA THR A 20 25.20 -3.75 53.04
C THR A 20 24.41 -4.69 52.15
N ALA A 21 23.67 -4.15 51.23
CA ALA A 21 22.99 -4.88 50.17
C ALA A 21 23.13 -4.13 48.84
N THR A 22 23.26 -4.84 47.75
CA THR A 22 23.40 -4.23 46.42
C THR A 22 22.09 -4.40 45.65
N TYR A 23 21.59 -3.28 45.10
CA TYR A 23 20.54 -3.26 44.10
C TYR A 23 21.13 -3.16 42.71
N THR A 24 20.79 -4.11 41.84
CA THR A 24 21.27 -4.13 40.44
C THR A 24 20.07 -4.12 39.50
N PRO A 25 19.81 -3.02 38.77
CA PRO A 25 18.69 -2.97 37.82
C PRO A 25 19.06 -3.70 36.53
N THR A 26 18.08 -4.33 35.92
CA THR A 26 18.17 -4.86 34.55
C THR A 26 17.09 -4.24 33.70
N VAL A 27 17.48 -3.68 32.55
CA VAL A 27 16.57 -3.10 31.55
C VAL A 27 16.43 -4.05 30.38
N THR A 28 15.23 -4.56 30.16
CA THR A 28 14.91 -5.41 29.01
C THR A 28 14.51 -4.58 27.79
N PRO A 29 14.77 -5.06 26.55
CA PRO A 29 14.35 -4.37 25.35
C PRO A 29 12.81 -4.40 25.21
N VAL A 30 12.28 -3.34 24.63
CA VAL A 30 10.89 -3.28 24.15
C VAL A 30 10.92 -3.42 22.62
N THR A 31 10.08 -4.27 22.08
CA THR A 31 10.01 -4.53 20.63
C THR A 31 8.59 -4.26 20.12
N PRO A 32 8.39 -3.20 19.33
CA PRO A 32 7.11 -2.97 18.67
C PRO A 32 6.84 -4.01 17.59
N THR A 33 5.58 -4.16 17.21
CA THR A 33 5.14 -5.06 16.14
C THR A 33 4.35 -4.29 15.08
N ALA A 34 4.21 -4.86 13.87
CA ALA A 34 3.44 -4.27 12.80
C ALA A 34 2.67 -5.32 12.01
N THR A 35 1.52 -4.89 11.46
CA THR A 35 0.64 -5.72 10.63
C THR A 35 0.60 -5.14 9.22
N PRO A 36 0.83 -5.96 8.17
CA PRO A 36 0.76 -5.54 6.79
C PRO A 36 -0.68 -5.25 6.35
N ALA A 37 -0.81 -4.54 5.22
CA ALA A 37 -2.08 -4.29 4.57
C ALA A 37 -2.03 -4.74 3.11
N GLU A 38 -3.18 -5.12 2.59
CA GLU A 38 -3.39 -5.50 1.20
C GLU A 38 -4.65 -4.82 0.66
N SER A 39 -4.72 -4.66 -0.66
CA SER A 39 -5.93 -4.21 -1.34
C SER A 39 -6.01 -4.80 -2.74
N GLU A 40 -7.21 -4.86 -3.30
CA GLU A 40 -7.44 -5.28 -4.67
C GLU A 40 -8.51 -4.39 -5.30
N ALA A 41 -8.23 -3.84 -6.50
CA ALA A 41 -9.17 -3.03 -7.25
C ALA A 41 -8.90 -3.08 -8.76
N PRO A 42 -9.88 -2.72 -9.60
CA PRO A 42 -9.70 -2.66 -11.05
C PRO A 42 -8.65 -1.63 -11.48
N GLN A 43 -8.18 -1.78 -12.72
CA GLN A 43 -7.28 -0.84 -13.38
C GLN A 43 -7.75 0.62 -13.23
N GLY A 44 -6.80 1.52 -13.03
CA GLY A 44 -7.04 2.96 -12.92
C GLY A 44 -7.65 3.44 -11.60
N VAL A 45 -8.05 2.55 -10.70
CA VAL A 45 -8.65 2.90 -9.40
C VAL A 45 -7.57 3.14 -8.35
N VAL A 46 -7.69 4.25 -7.61
CA VAL A 46 -6.86 4.53 -6.43
C VAL A 46 -7.19 3.51 -5.34
N GLN A 47 -6.16 2.95 -4.70
CA GLN A 47 -6.31 1.95 -3.65
C GLN A 47 -5.72 2.44 -2.34
N THR A 48 -6.29 2.01 -1.23
CA THR A 48 -5.75 2.31 0.10
C THR A 48 -5.67 1.04 0.95
N GLY A 49 -4.70 1.01 1.86
CA GLY A 49 -4.60 -0.01 2.90
C GLY A 49 -4.06 0.61 4.18
N THR A 50 -4.57 0.19 5.33
CA THR A 50 -4.12 0.69 6.63
C THR A 50 -3.14 -0.28 7.24
N VAL A 51 -1.86 0.09 7.32
CA VAL A 51 -0.88 -0.65 8.11
C VAL A 51 -1.05 -0.28 9.58
N THR A 52 -0.83 -1.24 10.48
CA THR A 52 -1.00 -1.03 11.92
C THR A 52 0.33 -1.27 12.63
N PHE A 53 0.71 -0.34 13.50
CA PHE A 53 1.85 -0.46 14.39
C PHE A 53 1.35 -0.57 15.83
N THR A 54 1.94 -1.50 16.59
CA THR A 54 1.58 -1.75 17.98
C THR A 54 2.82 -1.65 18.85
N GLU A 55 2.75 -0.80 19.89
CA GLU A 55 3.83 -0.72 20.86
C GLU A 55 4.08 -2.07 21.55
N GLY A 56 5.34 -2.35 21.88
CA GLY A 56 5.73 -3.53 22.65
C GLY A 56 5.46 -3.37 24.16
N ASP A 57 5.39 -2.13 24.64
CA ASP A 57 5.05 -1.75 26.01
C ASP A 57 4.53 -0.31 26.03
N PRO A 58 3.49 0.02 26.83
CA PRO A 58 2.93 1.38 26.93
C PRO A 58 3.93 2.47 27.35
N VAL A 59 5.06 2.13 27.98
CA VAL A 59 6.11 3.12 28.31
C VAL A 59 6.93 3.55 27.09
N ALA A 60 6.81 2.83 25.98
CA ALA A 60 7.45 3.14 24.71
C ALA A 60 6.42 3.12 23.56
N PRO A 61 5.48 4.09 23.53
CA PRO A 61 4.45 4.16 22.49
C PRO A 61 5.07 4.35 21.11
N ILE A 62 4.32 4.00 20.07
CA ILE A 62 4.70 4.31 18.68
C ILE A 62 4.70 5.84 18.48
N ASP A 63 5.81 6.34 17.96
CA ASP A 63 5.95 7.73 17.55
C ASP A 63 5.41 7.88 16.11
N LYS A 64 4.21 8.43 15.98
CA LYS A 64 3.51 8.60 14.70
C LYS A 64 4.27 9.50 13.72
N ASP A 65 5.01 10.49 14.20
CA ASP A 65 5.80 11.39 13.35
C ASP A 65 6.91 10.63 12.60
N THR A 66 7.26 9.44 13.07
CA THR A 66 8.27 8.57 12.44
C THR A 66 7.69 7.64 11.37
N ILE A 67 6.36 7.56 11.22
CA ILE A 67 5.73 6.75 10.18
C ILE A 67 6.13 7.30 8.81
N THR A 68 6.75 6.45 8.00
CA THR A 68 7.27 6.84 6.68
C THR A 68 7.32 5.65 5.73
N LEU A 69 7.27 5.91 4.43
CA LEU A 69 7.63 4.92 3.41
C LEU A 69 9.16 4.75 3.38
N LEU A 70 9.62 3.60 2.94
CA LEU A 70 11.02 3.37 2.60
C LEU A 70 11.16 3.21 1.09
N ASP A 71 12.14 3.92 0.52
CA ASP A 71 12.52 3.77 -0.88
C ASP A 71 13.26 2.43 -1.14
N GLU A 72 13.69 2.20 -2.37
CA GLU A 72 14.43 1.00 -2.79
C GLU A 72 15.78 0.83 -2.05
N ASN A 73 16.34 1.91 -1.51
CA ASN A 73 17.58 1.92 -0.75
C ASN A 73 17.33 1.79 0.76
N GLY A 74 16.05 1.64 1.18
CA GLY A 74 15.65 1.60 2.58
C GLY A 74 15.71 2.96 3.27
N GLN A 75 15.68 4.07 2.51
CA GLN A 75 15.69 5.42 3.07
C GLN A 75 14.26 5.95 3.21
N PRO A 76 13.99 6.73 4.28
CA PRO A 76 12.70 7.39 4.47
C PRO A 76 12.32 8.30 3.29
N ALA A 77 11.09 8.17 2.82
CA ALA A 77 10.55 8.94 1.71
C ALA A 77 9.08 9.33 1.95
N GLU A 78 8.67 10.52 1.51
CA GLU A 78 7.27 10.96 1.57
C GLU A 78 6.41 10.29 0.50
N SER A 79 7.02 9.94 -0.63
CA SER A 79 6.39 9.17 -1.70
C SER A 79 7.39 8.19 -2.32
N VAL A 80 6.89 7.06 -2.79
CA VAL A 80 7.68 6.02 -3.46
C VAL A 80 7.02 5.68 -4.79
N VAL A 81 7.82 5.56 -5.85
CA VAL A 81 7.33 5.10 -7.15
C VAL A 81 6.91 3.63 -7.06
N ALA A 82 5.68 3.34 -7.46
CA ALA A 82 5.16 1.98 -7.53
C ALA A 82 5.60 1.33 -8.83
N LYS A 83 6.11 0.10 -8.74
CA LYS A 83 6.62 -0.67 -9.89
C LYS A 83 5.93 -2.01 -10.01
N SER A 84 5.83 -2.49 -11.24
CA SER A 84 5.51 -3.90 -11.51
C SER A 84 6.69 -4.80 -11.13
N PRO A 85 6.50 -6.14 -11.02
CA PRO A 85 7.60 -7.08 -10.79
C PRO A 85 8.72 -7.00 -11.85
N GLU A 86 8.41 -6.55 -13.07
CA GLU A 86 9.36 -6.36 -14.18
C GLU A 86 10.08 -5.00 -14.11
N GLY A 87 9.78 -4.17 -13.09
CA GLY A 87 10.40 -2.87 -12.87
C GLY A 87 9.77 -1.69 -13.63
N LYS A 88 8.62 -1.89 -14.29
CA LYS A 88 7.89 -0.80 -14.95
C LYS A 88 7.23 0.10 -13.89
N GLU A 89 7.38 1.41 -14.03
CA GLU A 89 6.68 2.40 -13.20
C GLU A 89 5.18 2.42 -13.55
N ILE A 90 4.33 2.24 -12.54
CA ILE A 90 2.87 2.07 -12.70
C ILE A 90 2.04 3.00 -11.82
N GLY A 91 2.67 3.69 -10.88
CA GLY A 91 1.99 4.60 -9.95
C GLY A 91 2.91 5.17 -8.89
N THR A 92 2.31 5.68 -7.82
CA THR A 92 3.01 6.23 -6.66
C THR A 92 2.33 5.78 -5.37
N PHE A 93 3.13 5.61 -4.32
CA PHE A 93 2.68 5.40 -2.95
C PHE A 93 2.87 6.66 -2.12
N THR A 94 1.92 6.94 -1.23
CA THR A 94 2.04 7.94 -0.15
C THR A 94 1.50 7.34 1.15
N VAL A 95 1.90 7.87 2.31
CA VAL A 95 1.40 7.43 3.62
C VAL A 95 0.90 8.62 4.44
N ASP A 96 -0.23 8.43 5.10
CA ASP A 96 -0.73 9.34 6.14
C ASP A 96 -0.16 8.89 7.49
N LYS A 97 0.67 9.73 8.10
CA LYS A 97 1.37 9.45 9.36
C LYS A 97 0.43 9.32 10.55
N GLU A 98 -0.68 10.07 10.56
CA GLU A 98 -1.64 10.03 11.66
C GLU A 98 -2.43 8.73 11.72
N THR A 99 -2.78 8.20 10.54
CA THR A 99 -3.71 7.07 10.42
C THR A 99 -3.02 5.76 10.02
N GLY A 100 -1.80 5.81 9.47
CA GLY A 100 -1.12 4.65 8.88
C GLY A 100 -1.73 4.20 7.55
N VAL A 101 -2.60 5.03 6.94
CA VAL A 101 -3.19 4.73 5.62
C VAL A 101 -2.15 4.97 4.54
N VAL A 102 -1.85 3.91 3.80
CA VAL A 102 -1.03 3.98 2.57
C VAL A 102 -1.96 4.08 1.38
N THR A 103 -1.70 5.04 0.52
CA THR A 103 -2.45 5.26 -0.73
C THR A 103 -1.58 4.88 -1.92
N PHE A 104 -2.09 4.02 -2.79
CA PHE A 104 -1.55 3.76 -4.11
C PHE A 104 -2.36 4.54 -5.15
N THR A 105 -1.69 5.39 -5.93
CA THR A 105 -2.28 6.17 -7.02
C THR A 105 -1.70 5.67 -8.34
N PRO A 106 -2.50 4.97 -9.19
CA PRO A 106 -2.02 4.50 -10.49
C PRO A 106 -1.79 5.67 -11.46
N THR A 107 -0.64 5.69 -12.13
CA THR A 107 -0.32 6.60 -13.24
C THR A 107 -0.46 5.89 -14.58
N ASP A 108 -0.16 4.59 -14.64
CA ASP A 108 -0.45 3.74 -15.78
C ASP A 108 -1.81 3.05 -15.58
N LYS A 109 -2.86 3.63 -16.16
CA LYS A 109 -4.23 3.11 -16.08
C LYS A 109 -4.46 1.85 -16.91
N SER A 110 -3.53 1.49 -17.78
CA SER A 110 -3.60 0.28 -18.62
C SER A 110 -3.00 -0.96 -17.95
N TYR A 111 -2.23 -0.77 -16.88
CA TYR A 111 -1.58 -1.86 -16.16
C TYR A 111 -2.57 -2.66 -15.32
N SER A 112 -2.45 -3.99 -15.37
CA SER A 112 -3.09 -4.93 -14.44
C SER A 112 -2.08 -6.00 -14.03
N GLY A 113 -2.19 -6.47 -12.79
CA GLY A 113 -1.29 -7.48 -12.24
C GLY A 113 -0.80 -7.15 -10.83
N GLU A 114 0.26 -7.80 -10.44
CA GLU A 114 0.90 -7.64 -9.14
C GLU A 114 1.71 -6.33 -9.09
N VAL A 115 1.73 -5.71 -7.92
CA VAL A 115 2.52 -4.50 -7.64
C VAL A 115 3.60 -4.86 -6.62
N VAL A 116 4.82 -4.38 -6.81
CA VAL A 116 5.88 -4.56 -5.82
C VAL A 116 5.46 -3.91 -4.50
N PRO A 117 5.44 -4.67 -3.37
CA PRO A 117 5.05 -4.12 -2.08
C PRO A 117 5.90 -2.94 -1.66
N VAL A 118 5.27 -1.88 -1.12
CA VAL A 118 6.01 -0.79 -0.50
C VAL A 118 6.24 -1.09 0.97
N LYS A 119 7.43 -0.77 1.48
CA LYS A 119 7.75 -0.86 2.90
C LYS A 119 7.32 0.40 3.64
N VAL A 120 6.76 0.20 4.83
CA VAL A 120 6.39 1.26 5.77
C VAL A 120 7.10 1.00 7.09
N GLN A 121 7.75 2.02 7.65
CA GLN A 121 8.47 1.96 8.91
C GLN A 121 7.85 2.91 9.93
N ALA A 122 7.85 2.50 11.19
CA ALA A 122 7.64 3.39 12.34
C ALA A 122 8.73 3.10 13.40
N LYS A 123 8.86 4.02 14.37
CA LYS A 123 9.71 3.83 15.55
C LYS A 123 8.88 4.01 16.80
N ASP A 124 9.28 3.32 17.87
CA ASP A 124 8.77 3.61 19.20
C ASP A 124 9.50 4.81 19.84
N ALA A 125 9.03 5.24 21.00
CA ALA A 125 9.63 6.36 21.76
C ALA A 125 11.08 6.11 22.19
N ASN A 126 11.56 4.87 22.14
CA ASN A 126 12.96 4.51 22.37
C ASN A 126 13.81 4.57 21.09
N GLY A 127 13.19 4.81 19.94
CA GLY A 127 13.85 4.79 18.63
C GLY A 127 13.98 3.41 18.01
N THR A 128 13.32 2.37 18.58
CA THR A 128 13.32 1.01 18.01
C THR A 128 12.41 0.99 16.78
N ALA A 129 12.99 0.67 15.62
CA ALA A 129 12.25 0.62 14.37
C ALA A 129 11.51 -0.70 14.19
N VAL A 130 10.34 -0.63 13.54
CA VAL A 130 9.57 -1.76 13.06
C VAL A 130 9.08 -1.49 11.64
N GLU A 131 9.11 -2.50 10.78
CA GLU A 131 8.72 -2.42 9.37
C GLU A 131 7.55 -3.34 9.06
N THR A 132 6.75 -2.92 8.09
CA THR A 132 5.69 -3.72 7.50
C THR A 132 5.55 -3.37 6.03
N THR A 133 4.57 -3.96 5.32
CA THR A 133 4.34 -3.73 3.89
C THR A 133 2.89 -3.42 3.58
N TYR A 134 2.69 -2.68 2.51
CA TYR A 134 1.41 -2.57 1.83
C TYR A 134 1.53 -3.12 0.41
N THR A 135 0.59 -4.01 0.02
CA THR A 135 0.60 -4.71 -1.26
C THR A 135 -0.74 -4.51 -1.97
N PRO A 136 -0.85 -3.58 -2.93
CA PRO A 136 -2.02 -3.50 -3.80
C PRO A 136 -1.93 -4.54 -4.92
N LYS A 137 -3.10 -5.00 -5.39
CA LYS A 137 -3.24 -5.83 -6.59
C LYS A 137 -4.21 -5.16 -7.55
N ILE A 138 -3.89 -5.17 -8.84
CA ILE A 138 -4.68 -4.50 -9.87
C ILE A 138 -5.33 -5.56 -10.76
N THR A 139 -6.67 -5.61 -10.76
CA THR A 139 -7.42 -6.50 -11.64
C THR A 139 -7.70 -5.87 -13.00
N PRO A 140 -7.74 -6.67 -14.09
CA PRO A 140 -8.02 -6.14 -15.42
C PRO A 140 -9.46 -5.63 -15.52
N VAL A 141 -9.64 -4.62 -16.36
CA VAL A 141 -10.95 -4.10 -16.76
C VAL A 141 -11.28 -4.65 -18.14
N VAL A 142 -12.48 -5.22 -18.30
CA VAL A 142 -12.95 -5.77 -19.56
C VAL A 142 -14.19 -5.00 -20.01
N PRO A 143 -14.12 -4.24 -21.12
CA PRO A 143 -15.31 -3.61 -21.69
C PRO A 143 -16.27 -4.67 -22.24
N THR A 144 -17.54 -4.30 -22.37
CA THR A 144 -18.59 -5.14 -22.94
C THR A 144 -19.16 -4.52 -24.19
N ALA A 145 -19.79 -5.36 -25.03
CA ALA A 145 -20.47 -4.91 -26.23
C ALA A 145 -21.83 -5.62 -26.39
N GLU A 146 -22.82 -4.87 -26.86
CA GLU A 146 -24.13 -5.39 -27.21
C GLU A 146 -24.32 -5.33 -28.73
N PRO A 147 -24.77 -6.43 -29.36
CA PRO A 147 -25.01 -6.47 -30.78
C PRO A 147 -26.20 -5.61 -31.20
N ALA A 148 -26.18 -5.12 -32.43
CA ALA A 148 -27.34 -4.50 -33.06
C ALA A 148 -27.90 -5.41 -34.17
N THR A 149 -29.19 -5.44 -34.31
CA THR A 149 -29.89 -6.16 -35.39
C THR A 149 -30.81 -5.20 -36.14
N SER A 150 -30.97 -5.45 -37.41
CA SER A 150 -31.98 -4.74 -38.24
C SER A 150 -32.73 -5.73 -39.15
N THR A 151 -33.95 -5.42 -39.51
CA THR A 151 -34.77 -6.20 -40.43
C THR A 151 -35.52 -5.24 -41.33
N ASP A 152 -35.44 -5.46 -42.65
CA ASP A 152 -36.14 -4.63 -43.62
C ASP A 152 -36.44 -5.45 -44.89
N ILE A 153 -37.18 -4.86 -45.83
CA ILE A 153 -37.50 -5.50 -47.10
C ILE A 153 -36.29 -5.56 -48.03
N GLN A 154 -36.35 -6.45 -49.01
CA GLN A 154 -35.29 -6.61 -50.00
C GLN A 154 -35.01 -5.28 -50.75
N GLY A 155 -33.74 -4.89 -50.79
CA GLY A 155 -33.26 -3.67 -51.44
C GLY A 155 -33.29 -2.42 -50.56
N ALA A 156 -33.79 -2.49 -49.34
CA ALA A 156 -33.71 -1.37 -48.38
C ALA A 156 -32.32 -1.27 -47.76
N THR A 157 -31.91 -0.02 -47.50
CA THR A 157 -30.70 0.24 -46.74
C THR A 157 -30.99 0.01 -45.25
N GLN A 158 -30.15 -0.82 -44.62
CA GLN A 158 -30.26 -1.10 -43.20
C GLN A 158 -29.16 -0.48 -42.41
N THR A 159 -29.47 -0.03 -41.20
CA THR A 159 -28.46 0.53 -40.27
C THR A 159 -28.58 -0.19 -38.93
N GLY A 160 -27.44 -0.33 -38.25
CA GLY A 160 -27.36 -0.89 -36.91
C GLY A 160 -26.25 -0.18 -36.13
N LYS A 161 -26.44 0.00 -34.86
CA LYS A 161 -25.47 0.61 -33.96
C LYS A 161 -25.21 -0.31 -32.78
N PRO A 162 -24.16 -1.16 -32.81
CA PRO A 162 -23.70 -1.87 -31.63
C PRO A 162 -23.35 -0.88 -30.51
N THR A 163 -23.56 -1.28 -29.27
CA THR A 163 -23.23 -0.46 -28.10
C THR A 163 -22.00 -1.04 -27.41
N PHE A 164 -21.06 -0.17 -27.07
CA PHE A 164 -19.86 -0.53 -26.31
C PHE A 164 -19.91 0.17 -24.96
N THR A 165 -19.57 -0.56 -23.89
CA THR A 165 -19.63 -0.05 -22.53
C THR A 165 -18.30 -0.31 -21.84
N GLU A 166 -17.70 0.71 -21.23
CA GLU A 166 -16.51 0.55 -20.41
C GLU A 166 -16.75 -0.43 -19.25
N GLY A 167 -15.74 -1.22 -18.92
CA GLY A 167 -15.78 -2.14 -17.76
C GLY A 167 -15.66 -1.43 -16.43
N ASN A 168 -15.08 -0.21 -16.41
CA ASN A 168 -14.94 0.64 -15.23
C ASN A 168 -14.79 2.11 -15.67
N PRO A 169 -15.52 3.07 -15.02
CA PRO A 169 -15.40 4.50 -15.35
C PRO A 169 -14.00 5.11 -15.21
N ALA A 170 -13.10 4.49 -14.42
CA ALA A 170 -11.70 4.92 -14.34
C ALA A 170 -10.90 4.64 -15.63
N VAL A 171 -11.43 3.73 -16.48
CA VAL A 171 -10.87 3.36 -17.80
C VAL A 171 -11.99 3.46 -18.84
N PRO A 172 -12.40 4.69 -19.24
CA PRO A 172 -13.47 4.89 -20.20
C PRO A 172 -13.10 4.34 -21.59
N MET A 173 -14.10 4.13 -22.45
CA MET A 173 -13.86 3.89 -23.88
C MET A 173 -13.09 5.08 -24.46
N ASP A 174 -12.17 4.78 -25.40
CA ASP A 174 -11.38 5.81 -26.08
C ASP A 174 -12.19 6.38 -27.25
N ASP A 175 -12.77 7.57 -27.06
CA ASP A 175 -13.56 8.26 -28.08
C ASP A 175 -12.73 8.78 -29.27
N ASP A 176 -11.39 8.89 -29.10
CA ASP A 176 -10.49 9.30 -30.19
C ASP A 176 -10.16 8.13 -31.13
N VAL A 177 -10.47 6.89 -30.73
CA VAL A 177 -10.26 5.70 -31.55
C VAL A 177 -11.63 5.24 -32.10
N PRO A 178 -11.87 5.45 -33.43
CA PRO A 178 -13.13 5.04 -34.04
C PRO A 178 -13.35 3.52 -34.02
N ALA A 179 -14.59 3.08 -33.91
CA ALA A 179 -14.94 1.68 -34.08
C ALA A 179 -14.60 1.21 -35.50
N THR A 180 -13.96 0.04 -35.62
CA THR A 180 -13.59 -0.59 -36.86
C THR A 180 -14.16 -2.01 -36.94
N PHE A 181 -14.20 -2.59 -38.15
CA PHE A 181 -14.40 -4.03 -38.30
C PHE A 181 -13.16 -4.80 -37.79
N GLU A 182 -13.29 -6.11 -37.54
CA GLU A 182 -12.19 -6.95 -37.06
C GLU A 182 -10.93 -6.93 -37.96
N ASP A 183 -11.11 -6.68 -39.25
CA ASP A 183 -10.01 -6.54 -40.21
C ASP A 183 -9.35 -5.12 -40.19
N GLY A 184 -9.78 -4.25 -39.27
CA GLY A 184 -9.28 -2.89 -39.12
C GLY A 184 -9.86 -1.88 -40.13
N SER A 185 -10.73 -2.32 -41.04
CA SER A 185 -11.36 -1.43 -42.01
C SER A 185 -12.53 -0.64 -41.40
N THR A 186 -12.85 0.52 -41.98
CA THR A 186 -14.03 1.34 -41.61
C THR A 186 -15.22 1.11 -42.56
N THR A 187 -15.01 0.36 -43.64
CA THR A 187 -16.04 -0.01 -44.63
C THR A 187 -15.87 -1.47 -45.01
N LYS A 188 -17.02 -2.18 -45.15
CA LYS A 188 -17.06 -3.59 -45.59
C LYS A 188 -18.24 -3.79 -46.51
N THR A 189 -18.00 -4.44 -47.65
CA THR A 189 -19.07 -4.87 -48.56
C THR A 189 -19.53 -6.27 -48.18
N ILE A 190 -20.84 -6.46 -48.03
CA ILE A 190 -21.51 -7.72 -47.71
C ILE A 190 -22.46 -8.13 -48.84
#